data_98863ec4692a51ee9c7299de97eb5e02
#
_entry.id   98863ec4692a51ee9c7299de97eb5e02
#
_cell.length_a   1.000
_cell.length_b   1.000
_cell.length_c   1.000
_cell.angle_alpha   90.00
_cell.angle_beta   90.00
_cell.angle_gamma   90.00
#
_symmetry.space_group_name_H-M   'P 1'
#
loop_
_entity.id
_entity.type
_entity.pdbx_description
1 polymer ?
#
loop_
_entity_poly.entity_id
_entity_poly.type
_entity_poly.pdbx_seq_one_letter_code
_entity_poly.pdbx_strand_id
1 'polypeptide(L)'
;PVVVHVADSSGLVLSDVPVVWAALDGGAFSLADARTDSLGEARAHWRLGPKAGRQRAKVQVGNPRTTPPFALTAMATPGVVAGIEVVSGDAQRGVVGAPLARAVVIRARDSLGNPVSGVRVSLRPRTGKVDSVLHTGSDGRASATWTLGTTAGPMRLVARFDSLPDSAVVTATGRPGAPKEFVFASTPAT
;
A
#
# COMPACT_ATOMS: atom_id res chain seq x y z
N PRO A 1 -6.64 -24.58 -5.33
CA PRO A 1 -7.97 -25.13 -5.59
C PRO A 1 -8.87 -25.00 -4.36
N VAL A 2 -10.17 -24.93 -4.58
CA VAL A 2 -11.23 -25.05 -3.57
C VAL A 2 -12.00 -26.32 -3.92
N VAL A 3 -12.31 -27.12 -2.91
CA VAL A 3 -13.12 -28.34 -3.09
C VAL A 3 -14.32 -28.26 -2.14
N VAL A 4 -15.49 -28.57 -2.64
CA VAL A 4 -16.68 -28.78 -1.82
C VAL A 4 -17.05 -30.25 -1.88
N HIS A 5 -17.45 -30.82 -0.75
CA HIS A 5 -17.96 -32.19 -0.65
C HIS A 5 -19.40 -32.13 -0.20
N VAL A 6 -20.26 -32.87 -0.87
CA VAL A 6 -21.71 -32.84 -0.65
C VAL A 6 -22.19 -34.23 -0.25
N ALA A 7 -22.81 -34.29 0.93
CA ALA A 7 -23.42 -35.50 1.44
C ALA A 7 -24.79 -35.15 2.06
N ASP A 8 -25.65 -36.15 2.20
CA ASP A 8 -26.92 -36.02 2.95
C ASP A 8 -26.71 -36.10 4.47
N SER A 9 -27.78 -36.01 5.23
CA SER A 9 -27.76 -36.06 6.69
C SER A 9 -27.30 -37.42 7.29
N SER A 10 -27.30 -38.47 6.48
CA SER A 10 -26.79 -39.80 6.86
C SER A 10 -25.31 -39.99 6.51
N GLY A 11 -24.69 -39.02 5.82
CA GLY A 11 -23.30 -39.08 5.35
C GLY A 11 -23.15 -39.74 3.97
N LEU A 12 -24.27 -40.06 3.28
CA LEU A 12 -24.21 -40.62 1.93
C LEU A 12 -23.85 -39.50 0.95
N VAL A 13 -22.81 -39.74 0.13
CA VAL A 13 -22.35 -38.78 -0.88
C VAL A 13 -23.38 -38.54 -1.96
N LEU A 14 -23.54 -37.31 -2.39
CA LEU A 14 -24.50 -36.90 -3.40
C LEU A 14 -23.78 -36.47 -4.68
N SER A 15 -23.89 -37.29 -5.71
CA SER A 15 -23.40 -36.98 -7.07
C SER A 15 -24.41 -36.16 -7.86
N ASP A 16 -23.95 -35.50 -8.92
CA ASP A 16 -24.77 -34.72 -9.87
C ASP A 16 -25.55 -33.54 -9.22
N VAL A 17 -25.10 -33.08 -8.05
CA VAL A 17 -25.69 -31.89 -7.39
C VAL A 17 -25.13 -30.63 -8.05
N PRO A 18 -26.00 -29.68 -8.48
CA PRO A 18 -25.52 -28.45 -9.09
C PRO A 18 -24.73 -27.57 -8.11
N VAL A 19 -23.60 -27.01 -8.57
CA VAL A 19 -22.72 -26.12 -7.80
C VAL A 19 -22.48 -24.83 -8.58
N VAL A 20 -22.70 -23.68 -7.93
CA VAL A 20 -22.46 -22.36 -8.50
C VAL A 20 -21.43 -21.61 -7.65
N TRP A 21 -20.37 -21.17 -8.29
CA TRP A 21 -19.26 -20.45 -7.69
C TRP A 21 -19.34 -18.95 -7.98
N ALA A 22 -19.19 -18.10 -6.98
CA ALA A 22 -19.23 -16.65 -7.17
C ALA A 22 -18.17 -15.94 -6.32
N ALA A 23 -17.24 -15.25 -6.96
CA ALA A 23 -16.31 -14.34 -6.31
C ALA A 23 -16.99 -12.99 -6.08
N LEU A 24 -16.80 -12.36 -4.90
CA LEU A 24 -17.50 -11.14 -4.49
C LEU A 24 -16.61 -9.89 -4.55
N ASP A 25 -15.29 -10.05 -4.43
CA ASP A 25 -14.36 -8.94 -4.30
C ASP A 25 -13.43 -8.81 -5.54
N GLY A 26 -13.99 -8.99 -6.73
CA GLY A 26 -13.31 -8.76 -8.02
C GLY A 26 -12.38 -9.90 -8.47
N GLY A 27 -12.46 -11.05 -7.82
CA GLY A 27 -11.79 -12.28 -8.26
C GLY A 27 -12.62 -13.07 -9.28
N ALA A 28 -12.15 -14.28 -9.62
CA ALA A 28 -12.84 -15.18 -10.52
C ALA A 28 -12.57 -16.63 -10.16
N PHE A 29 -13.52 -17.49 -10.47
CA PHE A 29 -13.32 -18.94 -10.49
C PHE A 29 -13.05 -19.42 -11.92
N SER A 30 -12.13 -20.37 -12.04
CA SER A 30 -11.78 -21.08 -13.28
C SER A 30 -11.70 -22.58 -13.02
N LEU A 31 -11.80 -23.39 -14.07
CA LEU A 31 -11.82 -24.85 -13.95
C LEU A 31 -12.85 -25.28 -12.88
N ALA A 32 -14.03 -24.67 -12.93
CA ALA A 32 -15.05 -24.80 -11.90
C ALA A 32 -16.07 -25.86 -12.34
N ASP A 33 -16.20 -26.92 -11.54
CA ASP A 33 -17.18 -27.94 -11.76
C ASP A 33 -18.58 -27.36 -11.50
N ALA A 34 -19.49 -27.59 -12.43
CA ALA A 34 -20.89 -27.15 -12.31
C ALA A 34 -21.74 -28.15 -11.52
N ARG A 35 -21.23 -29.34 -11.26
CA ARG A 35 -21.91 -30.42 -10.53
C ARG A 35 -20.91 -31.24 -9.74
N THR A 36 -21.39 -31.95 -8.70
CA THR A 36 -20.58 -32.92 -7.96
C THR A 36 -20.35 -34.21 -8.77
N ASP A 37 -19.17 -34.78 -8.61
CA ASP A 37 -18.79 -36.08 -9.20
C ASP A 37 -19.37 -37.27 -8.42
N SER A 38 -18.93 -38.51 -8.76
CA SER A 38 -19.34 -39.73 -8.09
C SER A 38 -18.90 -39.85 -6.63
N LEU A 39 -17.94 -39.03 -6.22
CA LEU A 39 -17.47 -38.91 -4.83
C LEU A 39 -18.17 -37.76 -4.08
N GLY A 40 -19.16 -37.11 -4.70
CA GLY A 40 -19.85 -35.95 -4.13
C GLY A 40 -18.99 -34.69 -4.12
N GLU A 41 -17.90 -34.63 -4.89
CA GLU A 41 -16.98 -33.50 -4.90
C GLU A 41 -17.19 -32.59 -6.11
N ALA A 42 -17.05 -31.28 -5.90
CA ALA A 42 -16.91 -30.30 -6.96
C ALA A 42 -15.72 -29.37 -6.65
N ARG A 43 -14.94 -29.07 -7.67
CA ARG A 43 -13.66 -28.37 -7.56
C ARG A 43 -13.66 -27.09 -8.38
N ALA A 44 -12.91 -26.09 -7.91
CA ALA A 44 -12.69 -24.86 -8.65
C ALA A 44 -11.32 -24.24 -8.28
N HIS A 45 -10.78 -23.45 -9.18
CA HIS A 45 -9.63 -22.61 -8.91
C HIS A 45 -10.08 -21.18 -8.66
N TRP A 46 -9.96 -20.70 -7.42
CA TRP A 46 -10.27 -19.34 -7.08
C TRP A 46 -9.04 -18.44 -7.29
N ARG A 47 -9.10 -17.54 -8.26
CA ARG A 47 -8.17 -16.45 -8.46
C ARG A 47 -8.69 -15.24 -7.69
N LEU A 48 -7.87 -14.73 -6.76
CA LEU A 48 -8.20 -13.55 -5.98
C LEU A 48 -8.23 -12.29 -6.86
N GLY A 49 -9.01 -11.31 -6.44
CA GLY A 49 -9.11 -10.01 -7.09
C GLY A 49 -7.87 -9.13 -6.84
N PRO A 50 -7.83 -7.94 -7.45
CA PRO A 50 -6.63 -7.07 -7.44
C PRO A 50 -6.37 -6.37 -6.12
N LYS A 51 -7.34 -6.31 -5.20
CA LYS A 51 -7.17 -5.64 -3.90
C LYS A 51 -6.56 -6.59 -2.88
N ALA A 52 -5.48 -6.17 -2.24
CA ALA A 52 -4.92 -6.86 -1.08
C ALA A 52 -5.88 -6.79 0.13
N GLY A 53 -5.77 -7.77 1.01
CA GLY A 53 -6.61 -7.92 2.18
C GLY A 53 -7.60 -9.08 2.06
N ARG A 54 -8.61 -9.07 2.92
CA ARG A 54 -9.61 -10.12 2.98
C ARG A 54 -10.49 -10.08 1.74
N GLN A 55 -10.61 -11.23 1.07
CA GLN A 55 -11.50 -11.43 -0.08
C GLN A 55 -12.53 -12.51 0.21
N ARG A 56 -13.70 -12.38 -0.39
CA ARG A 56 -14.85 -13.21 -0.15
C ARG A 56 -15.34 -13.85 -1.44
N ALA A 57 -15.84 -15.05 -1.30
CA ALA A 57 -16.57 -15.75 -2.33
C ALA A 57 -17.74 -16.51 -1.70
N LYS A 58 -18.64 -16.99 -2.51
CA LYS A 58 -19.73 -17.87 -2.10
C LYS A 58 -19.84 -19.06 -3.05
N VAL A 59 -20.24 -20.19 -2.48
CA VAL A 59 -20.56 -21.40 -3.22
C VAL A 59 -22.00 -21.77 -2.90
N GLN A 60 -22.82 -21.86 -3.91
CA GLN A 60 -24.20 -22.35 -3.81
C GLN A 60 -24.23 -23.80 -4.25
N VAL A 61 -24.70 -24.68 -3.40
CA VAL A 61 -24.87 -26.11 -3.66
C VAL A 61 -26.37 -26.43 -3.68
N GLY A 62 -26.82 -27.14 -4.71
CA GLY A 62 -28.21 -27.53 -4.84
C GLY A 62 -29.15 -26.34 -5.04
N ASN A 63 -30.37 -26.47 -4.46
CA ASN A 63 -31.42 -25.46 -4.62
C ASN A 63 -31.20 -24.27 -3.68
N PRO A 64 -31.07 -23.04 -4.18
CA PRO A 64 -30.85 -21.84 -3.34
C PRO A 64 -32.02 -21.48 -2.41
N ARG A 65 -33.22 -22.06 -2.63
CA ARG A 65 -34.38 -21.88 -1.76
C ARG A 65 -34.34 -22.74 -0.50
N THR A 66 -33.59 -23.85 -0.53
CA THR A 66 -33.49 -24.81 0.56
C THR A 66 -32.15 -24.86 1.23
N THR A 67 -31.08 -24.47 0.51
CA THR A 67 -29.69 -24.52 0.99
C THR A 67 -29.08 -23.13 0.90
N PRO A 68 -28.69 -22.51 2.01
CA PRO A 68 -28.00 -21.22 1.96
C PRO A 68 -26.60 -21.38 1.35
N PRO A 69 -26.06 -20.34 0.69
CA PRO A 69 -24.72 -20.40 0.14
C PRO A 69 -23.64 -20.44 1.24
N PHE A 70 -22.59 -21.21 1.00
CA PHE A 70 -21.41 -21.23 1.86
C PHE A 70 -20.51 -20.03 1.54
N ALA A 71 -20.08 -19.33 2.60
CA ALA A 71 -19.10 -18.24 2.48
C ALA A 71 -17.67 -18.77 2.51
N LEU A 72 -16.88 -18.34 1.55
CA LEU A 72 -15.43 -18.57 1.51
C LEU A 72 -14.70 -17.26 1.74
N THR A 73 -13.54 -17.33 2.42
CA THR A 73 -12.67 -16.18 2.62
C THR A 73 -11.22 -16.55 2.34
N ALA A 74 -10.47 -15.61 1.77
CA ALA A 74 -9.03 -15.72 1.56
C ALA A 74 -8.37 -14.38 1.86
N MET A 75 -7.06 -14.40 2.15
CA MET A 75 -6.25 -13.19 2.30
C MET A 75 -5.36 -13.02 1.08
N ALA A 76 -5.55 -11.94 0.36
CA ALA A 76 -4.66 -11.52 -0.72
C ALA A 76 -3.53 -10.66 -0.13
N THR A 77 -2.29 -11.01 -0.41
CA THR A 77 -1.13 -10.20 -0.05
C THR A 77 -0.81 -9.23 -1.18
N PRO A 78 -0.29 -8.03 -0.88
CA PRO A 78 0.25 -7.15 -1.91
C PRO A 78 1.35 -7.86 -2.70
N GLY A 79 1.51 -7.45 -3.95
CA GLY A 79 2.66 -7.86 -4.77
C GLY A 79 3.96 -7.17 -4.32
N VAL A 80 5.02 -7.37 -5.11
CA VAL A 80 6.28 -6.65 -4.92
C VAL A 80 6.07 -5.15 -5.14
N VAL A 81 6.85 -4.31 -4.43
CA VAL A 81 6.78 -2.86 -4.61
C VAL A 81 7.10 -2.50 -6.06
N ALA A 82 6.25 -1.68 -6.67
CA ALA A 82 6.36 -1.24 -8.06
C ALA A 82 6.34 0.28 -8.21
N GLY A 83 6.02 1.03 -7.15
CA GLY A 83 5.99 2.48 -7.21
C GLY A 83 6.26 3.17 -5.89
N ILE A 84 6.85 4.37 -5.99
CA ILE A 84 7.09 5.31 -4.89
C ILE A 84 6.26 6.56 -5.12
N GLU A 85 5.59 7.04 -4.08
CA GLU A 85 4.73 8.21 -4.13
C GLU A 85 5.00 9.14 -2.95
N VAL A 86 5.08 10.45 -3.21
CA VAL A 86 5.09 11.47 -2.15
C VAL A 86 3.65 11.80 -1.81
N VAL A 87 3.20 11.42 -0.61
CA VAL A 87 1.82 11.63 -0.14
C VAL A 87 1.64 13.02 0.46
N SER A 88 2.64 13.49 1.20
CA SER A 88 2.63 14.83 1.81
C SER A 88 4.03 15.34 2.08
N GLY A 89 4.12 16.62 2.44
CA GLY A 89 5.38 17.24 2.86
C GLY A 89 6.21 17.82 1.73
N ASP A 90 5.74 17.78 0.48
CA ASP A 90 6.40 18.46 -0.65
C ASP A 90 6.07 19.97 -0.69
N ALA A 91 6.93 20.73 -1.38
CA ALA A 91 6.81 22.15 -1.67
C ALA A 91 6.57 23.06 -0.44
N GLN A 92 7.07 22.65 0.71
CA GLN A 92 6.93 23.41 1.95
C GLN A 92 7.90 24.62 2.01
N ARG A 93 7.56 25.58 2.85
CA ARG A 93 8.41 26.70 3.22
C ARG A 93 8.65 26.68 4.71
N GLY A 94 9.90 26.85 5.13
CA GLY A 94 10.28 26.83 6.55
C GLY A 94 11.43 27.79 6.83
N VAL A 95 11.71 28.03 8.10
CA VAL A 95 12.90 28.76 8.52
C VAL A 95 14.09 27.83 8.43
N VAL A 96 15.24 28.34 7.95
CA VAL A 96 16.51 27.58 7.91
C VAL A 96 16.89 27.09 9.30
N GLY A 97 17.42 25.87 9.38
CA GLY A 97 17.80 25.22 10.63
C GLY A 97 16.61 24.70 11.46
N ALA A 98 15.35 24.98 11.06
CA ALA A 98 14.16 24.51 11.76
C ALA A 98 13.50 23.30 11.07
N PRO A 99 12.77 22.45 11.82
CA PRO A 99 11.97 21.38 11.22
C PRO A 99 10.82 21.97 10.41
N LEU A 100 10.48 21.27 9.30
CA LEU A 100 9.29 21.59 8.52
C LEU A 100 8.01 21.31 9.33
N ALA A 101 6.98 22.11 9.10
CA ALA A 101 5.72 22.03 9.83
C ALA A 101 4.95 20.71 9.57
N ARG A 102 5.08 20.14 8.38
CA ARG A 102 4.45 18.89 8.01
C ARG A 102 5.52 17.84 7.71
N ALA A 103 5.33 16.63 8.22
CA ALA A 103 6.20 15.51 7.90
C ALA A 103 6.18 15.19 6.40
N VAL A 104 7.32 14.76 5.91
CA VAL A 104 7.44 14.12 4.58
C VAL A 104 6.89 12.70 4.71
N VAL A 105 5.86 12.37 3.92
CA VAL A 105 5.25 11.04 3.90
C VAL A 105 5.43 10.44 2.52
N ILE A 106 6.08 9.29 2.48
CA ILE A 106 6.32 8.49 1.28
C ILE A 106 5.46 7.23 1.37
N ARG A 107 4.89 6.78 0.24
CA ARG A 107 4.12 5.54 0.16
C ARG A 107 4.71 4.58 -0.86
N ALA A 108 4.80 3.31 -0.45
CA ALA A 108 5.11 2.17 -1.31
C ALA A 108 3.81 1.52 -1.78
N ARG A 109 3.74 1.19 -3.06
CA ARG A 109 2.61 0.46 -3.66
C ARG A 109 3.09 -0.58 -4.66
N ASP A 110 2.30 -1.64 -4.82
CA ASP A 110 2.51 -2.62 -5.89
C ASP A 110 1.96 -2.12 -7.25
N SER A 111 2.07 -2.93 -8.29
CA SER A 111 1.57 -2.62 -9.64
C SER A 111 0.05 -2.46 -9.73
N LEU A 112 -0.69 -2.96 -8.73
CA LEU A 112 -2.14 -2.85 -8.63
C LEU A 112 -2.59 -1.71 -7.70
N GLY A 113 -1.63 -0.95 -7.15
CA GLY A 113 -1.89 0.18 -6.26
C GLY A 113 -2.09 -0.20 -4.80
N ASN A 114 -1.89 -1.46 -4.41
CA ASN A 114 -2.00 -1.88 -3.02
C ASN A 114 -0.81 -1.36 -2.19
N PRO A 115 -1.03 -0.97 -0.93
CA PRO A 115 0.04 -0.56 -0.05
C PRO A 115 0.98 -1.75 0.26
N VAL A 116 2.30 -1.52 0.20
CA VAL A 116 3.30 -2.52 0.53
C VAL A 116 3.99 -2.14 1.83
N SER A 117 3.86 -2.98 2.85
CA SER A 117 4.48 -2.79 4.17
C SER A 117 5.90 -3.34 4.24
N GLY A 118 6.67 -2.88 5.24
CA GLY A 118 8.02 -3.38 5.50
C GLY A 118 9.07 -2.97 4.47
N VAL A 119 8.73 -2.12 3.50
CA VAL A 119 9.70 -1.64 2.49
C VAL A 119 10.65 -0.65 3.12
N ARG A 120 11.94 -0.89 2.95
CA ARG A 120 12.98 0.02 3.41
C ARG A 120 13.04 1.26 2.52
N VAL A 121 12.98 2.44 3.13
CA VAL A 121 13.05 3.76 2.51
C VAL A 121 14.32 4.44 2.95
N SER A 122 15.18 4.81 2.02
CA SER A 122 16.35 5.64 2.25
C SER A 122 16.04 7.09 1.91
N LEU A 123 16.21 7.99 2.89
CA LEU A 123 16.00 9.44 2.74
C LEU A 123 17.36 10.15 2.73
N ARG A 124 17.62 10.94 1.69
CA ARG A 124 18.87 11.68 1.53
C ARG A 124 18.60 13.15 1.24
N PRO A 125 18.67 14.03 2.26
CA PRO A 125 18.59 15.45 2.05
C PRO A 125 19.90 15.96 1.45
N ARG A 126 19.81 16.93 0.53
CA ARG A 126 21.01 17.61 0.04
C ARG A 126 21.61 18.51 1.12
N THR A 127 20.75 19.09 1.97
CA THR A 127 21.12 19.89 3.15
C THR A 127 20.10 19.66 4.25
N GLY A 128 20.52 19.87 5.51
CA GLY A 128 19.66 19.63 6.66
C GLY A 128 19.76 18.22 7.21
N LYS A 129 18.75 17.81 8.00
CA LYS A 129 18.72 16.52 8.71
C LYS A 129 17.36 15.85 8.55
N VAL A 130 17.38 14.55 8.42
CA VAL A 130 16.20 13.67 8.40
C VAL A 130 16.63 12.29 8.88
N ASP A 131 15.72 11.49 9.39
CA ASP A 131 15.98 10.07 9.63
C ASP A 131 16.30 9.39 8.29
N SER A 132 17.48 8.87 8.15
CA SER A 132 18.03 8.41 6.87
C SER A 132 17.42 7.10 6.37
N VAL A 133 16.85 6.29 7.26
CA VAL A 133 16.28 4.99 6.95
C VAL A 133 14.98 4.80 7.72
N LEU A 134 13.92 4.46 6.99
CA LEU A 134 12.61 4.14 7.52
C LEU A 134 12.10 2.84 6.91
N HIS A 135 11.01 2.31 7.46
CA HIS A 135 10.24 1.20 6.88
C HIS A 135 8.78 1.59 6.76
N THR A 136 8.15 1.15 5.69
CA THR A 136 6.72 1.40 5.50
C THR A 136 5.87 0.59 6.48
N GLY A 137 4.84 1.22 7.04
CA GLY A 137 3.83 0.57 7.88
C GLY A 137 2.83 -0.28 7.08
N SER A 138 1.81 -0.80 7.75
CA SER A 138 0.75 -1.62 7.14
C SER A 138 -0.05 -0.90 6.05
N ASP A 139 -0.09 0.43 6.08
CA ASP A 139 -0.70 1.29 5.07
C ASP A 139 0.26 1.67 3.92
N GLY A 140 1.44 1.05 3.88
CA GLY A 140 2.49 1.30 2.90
C GLY A 140 3.20 2.64 3.08
N ARG A 141 2.99 3.38 4.18
CA ARG A 141 3.56 4.71 4.40
C ARG A 141 4.76 4.70 5.34
N ALA A 142 5.72 5.58 5.05
CA ALA A 142 6.80 5.95 5.94
C ALA A 142 6.81 7.48 6.11
N SER A 143 7.04 7.97 7.33
CA SER A 143 6.96 9.39 7.66
C SER A 143 8.24 9.85 8.35
N ALA A 144 8.76 11.02 7.95
CA ALA A 144 9.93 11.64 8.56
C ALA A 144 9.76 13.16 8.71
N THR A 145 10.34 13.70 9.75
CA THR A 145 10.48 15.14 9.91
C THR A 145 11.79 15.61 9.28
N TRP A 146 11.69 16.52 8.31
CA TRP A 146 12.86 17.11 7.67
C TRP A 146 13.20 18.46 8.32
N THR A 147 14.36 18.54 8.98
CA THR A 147 14.94 19.79 9.46
C THR A 147 15.78 20.40 8.33
N LEU A 148 15.45 21.63 7.95
CA LEU A 148 16.09 22.34 6.85
C LEU A 148 17.56 22.65 7.15
N GLY A 149 18.36 22.79 6.10
CA GLY A 149 19.74 23.30 6.21
C GLY A 149 19.77 24.76 6.61
N THR A 150 20.97 25.29 6.90
CA THR A 150 21.17 26.63 7.43
C THR A 150 21.24 27.74 6.36
N THR A 151 21.32 27.37 5.08
CA THR A 151 21.35 28.32 3.96
C THR A 151 19.94 28.52 3.39
N ALA A 152 19.50 29.77 3.22
CA ALA A 152 18.23 30.08 2.59
C ALA A 152 18.25 29.70 1.10
N GLY A 153 17.05 29.34 0.57
CA GLY A 153 16.87 28.97 -0.82
C GLY A 153 16.22 27.61 -1.02
N PRO A 154 16.21 27.10 -2.27
CA PRO A 154 15.62 25.82 -2.60
C PRO A 154 16.41 24.64 -2.04
N MET A 155 15.71 23.69 -1.45
CA MET A 155 16.26 22.46 -0.87
C MET A 155 15.59 21.23 -1.46
N ARG A 156 16.33 20.11 -1.49
CA ARG A 156 15.85 18.84 -2.05
C ARG A 156 16.16 17.69 -1.09
N LEU A 157 15.20 16.81 -0.98
CA LEU A 157 15.30 15.51 -0.31
C LEU A 157 14.97 14.43 -1.33
N VAL A 158 15.83 13.42 -1.44
CA VAL A 158 15.59 12.27 -2.33
C VAL A 158 15.18 11.08 -1.47
N ALA A 159 14.06 10.47 -1.81
CA ALA A 159 13.57 9.23 -1.23
C ALA A 159 13.75 8.09 -2.23
N ARG A 160 14.30 6.96 -1.77
CA ARG A 160 14.50 5.74 -2.57
C ARG A 160 14.02 4.51 -1.82
N PHE A 161 13.47 3.55 -2.54
CA PHE A 161 13.32 2.18 -2.07
C PHE A 161 14.52 1.36 -2.56
N ASP A 162 15.08 0.53 -1.69
CA ASP A 162 16.25 -0.29 -2.07
C ASP A 162 15.92 -1.26 -3.22
N SER A 163 14.65 -1.63 -3.37
CA SER A 163 14.13 -2.57 -4.38
C SER A 163 13.70 -1.92 -5.70
N LEU A 164 13.78 -0.58 -5.83
CA LEU A 164 13.39 0.12 -7.05
C LEU A 164 14.53 1.01 -7.56
N PRO A 165 14.74 1.09 -8.89
CA PRO A 165 15.68 2.04 -9.49
C PRO A 165 15.21 3.49 -9.35
N ASP A 166 13.90 3.70 -9.25
CA ASP A 166 13.28 5.01 -9.19
C ASP A 166 13.46 5.69 -7.83
N SER A 167 13.35 7.02 -7.85
CA SER A 167 13.40 7.85 -6.67
C SER A 167 12.32 8.93 -6.71
N ALA A 168 11.79 9.27 -5.53
CA ALA A 168 10.94 10.44 -5.38
C ALA A 168 11.76 11.63 -4.87
N VAL A 169 11.42 12.82 -5.33
CA VAL A 169 12.05 14.07 -4.92
C VAL A 169 11.04 14.90 -4.16
N VAL A 170 11.41 15.32 -2.96
CA VAL A 170 10.66 16.25 -2.13
C VAL A 170 11.42 17.57 -2.10
N THR A 171 10.72 18.66 -2.26
CA THR A 171 11.27 20.02 -2.29
C THR A 171 10.84 20.85 -1.09
N ALA A 172 11.67 21.78 -0.69
CA ALA A 172 11.32 22.80 0.28
C ALA A 172 12.07 24.11 -0.02
N THR A 173 11.59 25.22 0.52
CA THR A 173 12.27 26.52 0.46
C THR A 173 12.60 26.99 1.85
N GLY A 174 13.89 27.13 2.14
CA GLY A 174 14.38 27.74 3.37
C GLY A 174 14.29 29.26 3.31
N ARG A 175 13.75 29.88 4.33
CA ARG A 175 13.70 31.34 4.51
C ARG A 175 14.62 31.73 5.66
N PRO A 176 15.24 32.92 5.63
CA PRO A 176 15.93 33.45 6.80
C PRO A 176 15.00 33.49 8.03
N GLY A 177 15.58 33.34 9.19
CA GLY A 177 14.92 33.62 10.46
C GLY A 177 14.74 35.12 10.72
N ALA A 178 14.24 35.46 11.91
CA ALA A 178 14.18 36.85 12.34
C ALA A 178 15.60 37.44 12.41
N PRO A 179 15.78 38.72 12.06
CA PRO A 179 17.07 39.39 12.21
C PRO A 179 17.50 39.37 13.66
N LYS A 180 18.76 39.03 13.90
CA LYS A 180 19.37 38.93 15.24
C LYS A 180 20.25 40.14 15.54
N GLU A 181 20.78 40.77 14.51
CA GLU A 181 21.77 41.85 14.64
C GLU A 181 21.54 42.90 13.55
N PHE A 182 21.74 44.17 13.90
CA PHE A 182 21.72 45.31 12.98
C PHE A 182 23.13 45.93 12.97
N VAL A 183 23.73 45.97 11.83
CA VAL A 183 25.03 46.62 11.64
C VAL A 183 24.81 47.85 10.79
N PHE A 184 25.22 49.05 11.33
CA PHE A 184 25.25 50.26 10.54
C PHE A 184 26.52 50.26 9.68
N ALA A 185 26.33 50.21 8.37
CA ALA A 185 27.44 50.52 7.45
C ALA A 185 27.50 52.06 7.32
N SER A 186 28.40 52.69 8.04
CA SER A 186 28.70 54.11 7.80
C SER A 186 29.53 54.22 6.51
N THR A 187 29.03 54.97 5.52
CA THR A 187 29.90 55.48 4.46
C THR A 187 30.80 56.55 5.08
N PRO A 188 32.13 56.49 4.84
CA PRO A 188 32.97 57.61 5.24
C PRO A 188 32.49 58.89 4.55
N ALA A 189 32.31 59.93 5.32
CA ALA A 189 32.09 61.24 4.77
C ALA A 189 33.33 61.66 4.02
N THR A 190 33.17 62.03 2.78
CA THR A 190 34.17 62.67 1.93
C THR A 190 34.38 64.10 2.34
#